data_fd53e99cbcc79efef24a1971ed576d04
#
_entry.id   fd53e99cbcc79efef24a1971ed576d04
#
_cell.length_a   1.000
_cell.length_b   1.000
_cell.length_c   1.000
_cell.angle_alpha   90.00
_cell.angle_beta   90.00
_cell.angle_gamma   90.00
#
_symmetry.space_group_name_H-M   'P 1'
#
loop_
_entity.id
_entity.type
_entity.pdbx_description
1 polymer ?
#
loop_
_entity_poly.entity_id
_entity_poly.type
_entity_poly.pdbx_seq_one_letter_code
_entity_poly.pdbx_strand_id
1 'polypeptide(L)'
;MQNKGLVITLAVCLALVSSFYLSFSFVTKYHDNKAVEYAQGDIAMQQQYLDSIASEKVWFGYTLKECREKEINLGLDLKGGMNVTMEVSVKDILNVLSGHSNAEIYTQAIAEADKKQKASGEDYLTLFFESFEQIDKNAKLASIFSTAELKGKVALDASNEDVKKVIREEVEGAIDNSFNVLRTRIDRFGVVQPNIQKLAQTGRIL
;
A
#
# COMPACT_ATOMS: atom_id res chain seq x y z
N MET A 1 18.41 30.36 -43.33
CA MET A 1 19.39 29.24 -43.27
C MET A 1 19.12 28.48 -41.99
N GLN A 2 18.65 27.24 -42.13
CA GLN A 2 18.49 26.40 -40.92
C GLN A 2 19.88 26.08 -40.39
N ASN A 3 20.10 26.29 -39.07
CA ASN A 3 21.35 25.95 -38.38
C ASN A 3 21.46 24.41 -38.27
N LYS A 4 21.75 23.75 -39.39
CA LYS A 4 21.92 22.27 -39.46
C LYS A 4 22.92 21.76 -38.41
N GLY A 5 24.00 22.54 -38.16
CA GLY A 5 24.98 22.20 -37.14
C GLY A 5 24.39 22.13 -35.73
N LEU A 6 23.54 23.09 -35.34
CA LEU A 6 22.91 23.11 -34.01
C LEU A 6 21.95 21.94 -33.83
N VAL A 7 21.18 21.56 -34.86
CA VAL A 7 20.28 20.41 -34.81
C VAL A 7 21.05 19.11 -34.67
N ILE A 8 22.17 18.94 -35.43
CA ILE A 8 23.01 17.76 -35.33
C ILE A 8 23.65 17.67 -33.94
N THR A 9 24.19 18.77 -33.42
CA THR A 9 24.78 18.79 -32.06
C THR A 9 23.77 18.41 -31.01
N LEU A 10 22.54 18.95 -31.10
CA LEU A 10 21.45 18.59 -30.18
C LEU A 10 21.10 17.11 -30.26
N ALA A 11 20.98 16.57 -31.46
CA ALA A 11 20.67 15.17 -31.70
C ALA A 11 21.75 14.23 -31.11
N VAL A 12 23.04 14.57 -31.31
CA VAL A 12 24.16 13.81 -30.74
C VAL A 12 24.14 13.87 -29.22
N CYS A 13 23.92 15.04 -28.63
CA CYS A 13 23.81 15.16 -27.17
C CYS A 13 22.64 14.32 -26.61
N LEU A 14 21.48 14.36 -27.24
CA LEU A 14 20.34 13.53 -26.84
C LEU A 14 20.64 12.03 -26.97
N ALA A 15 21.29 11.62 -28.03
CA ALA A 15 21.70 10.22 -28.21
C ALA A 15 22.68 9.75 -27.15
N LEU A 16 23.66 10.59 -26.78
CA LEU A 16 24.62 10.28 -25.70
C LEU A 16 23.93 10.17 -24.33
N VAL A 17 23.04 11.11 -24.00
CA VAL A 17 22.28 11.08 -22.75
C VAL A 17 21.39 9.84 -22.70
N SER A 18 20.66 9.54 -23.79
CA SER A 18 19.81 8.35 -23.87
C SER A 18 20.62 7.06 -23.70
N SER A 19 21.78 6.95 -24.37
CA SER A 19 22.67 5.79 -24.27
C SER A 19 23.21 5.64 -22.84
N PHE A 20 23.51 6.74 -22.18
CA PHE A 20 23.95 6.71 -20.77
C PHE A 20 22.86 6.17 -19.84
N TYR A 21 21.60 6.63 -19.99
CA TYR A 21 20.50 6.10 -19.19
C TYR A 21 20.20 4.62 -19.47
N LEU A 22 20.27 4.21 -20.73
CA LEU A 22 20.13 2.79 -21.10
C LEU A 22 21.20 1.91 -20.48
N SER A 23 22.41 2.44 -20.26
CA SER A 23 23.51 1.67 -19.66
C SER A 23 23.22 1.21 -18.23
N PHE A 24 22.41 1.93 -17.47
CA PHE A 24 22.01 1.49 -16.12
C PHE A 24 21.24 0.16 -16.17
N SER A 25 20.29 0.01 -17.08
CA SER A 25 19.52 -1.23 -17.26
C SER A 25 20.42 -2.40 -17.70
N PHE A 26 21.48 -2.10 -18.45
CA PHE A 26 22.42 -3.15 -18.84
C PHE A 26 23.31 -3.62 -17.67
N VAL A 27 23.75 -2.70 -16.82
CA VAL A 27 24.54 -3.00 -15.63
C VAL A 27 23.73 -3.79 -14.61
N THR A 28 22.50 -3.38 -14.32
CA THR A 28 21.62 -4.10 -13.38
C THR A 28 21.35 -5.51 -13.87
N LYS A 29 21.00 -5.69 -15.15
CA LYS A 29 20.77 -7.00 -15.75
C LYS A 29 22.00 -7.90 -15.71
N TYR A 30 23.20 -7.34 -15.90
CA TYR A 30 24.44 -8.09 -15.80
C TYR A 30 24.65 -8.66 -14.38
N HIS A 31 24.44 -7.83 -13.34
CA HIS A 31 24.55 -8.27 -11.95
C HIS A 31 23.44 -9.23 -11.53
N ASP A 32 22.22 -9.05 -12.03
CA ASP A 32 21.11 -9.98 -11.79
C ASP A 32 21.40 -11.38 -12.39
N ASN A 33 21.90 -11.43 -13.62
CA ASN A 33 22.29 -12.71 -14.25
C ASN A 33 23.42 -13.39 -13.46
N LYS A 34 24.39 -12.62 -12.99
CA LYS A 34 25.50 -13.14 -12.18
C LYS A 34 25.02 -13.67 -10.83
N ALA A 35 24.03 -13.02 -10.22
CA ALA A 35 23.38 -13.49 -9.00
C ALA A 35 22.62 -14.83 -9.21
N VAL A 36 21.93 -14.97 -10.33
CA VAL A 36 21.25 -16.23 -10.71
C VAL A 36 22.26 -17.35 -10.91
N GLU A 37 23.37 -17.09 -11.60
CA GLU A 37 24.44 -18.05 -11.80
C GLU A 37 25.11 -18.48 -10.47
N TYR A 38 25.38 -17.52 -9.59
CA TYR A 38 25.93 -17.80 -8.26
C TYR A 38 24.99 -18.65 -7.39
N ALA A 39 23.71 -18.36 -7.43
CA ALA A 39 22.69 -18.98 -6.58
C ALA A 39 22.25 -20.38 -7.04
N GLN A 40 22.54 -20.79 -8.27
CA GLN A 40 22.18 -22.10 -8.83
C GLN A 40 20.71 -22.51 -8.60
N GLY A 41 19.81 -21.52 -8.54
CA GLY A 41 18.37 -21.73 -8.32
C GLY A 41 17.89 -21.52 -6.88
N ASP A 42 18.76 -21.19 -5.93
CA ASP A 42 18.36 -20.82 -4.56
C ASP A 42 18.10 -19.31 -4.49
N ILE A 43 16.82 -18.94 -4.30
CA ILE A 43 16.37 -17.56 -4.23
C ILE A 43 16.98 -16.82 -3.03
N ALA A 44 17.19 -17.50 -1.89
CA ALA A 44 17.78 -16.88 -0.70
C ALA A 44 19.25 -16.54 -0.94
N MET A 45 20.02 -17.43 -1.56
CA MET A 45 21.41 -17.17 -1.96
C MET A 45 21.53 -16.05 -2.98
N GLN A 46 20.59 -15.99 -3.94
CA GLN A 46 20.54 -14.91 -4.93
C GLN A 46 20.35 -13.55 -4.25
N GLN A 47 19.39 -13.46 -3.34
CA GLN A 47 19.14 -12.24 -2.60
C GLN A 47 20.34 -11.82 -1.73
N GLN A 48 20.92 -12.76 -1.00
CA GLN A 48 22.11 -12.50 -0.18
C GLN A 48 23.29 -11.98 -1.02
N TYR A 49 23.51 -12.52 -2.21
CA TYR A 49 24.53 -12.03 -3.13
C TYR A 49 24.25 -10.58 -3.57
N LEU A 50 23.02 -10.29 -3.99
CA LEU A 50 22.62 -8.95 -4.42
C LEU A 50 22.73 -7.93 -3.28
N ASP A 51 22.35 -8.30 -2.06
CA ASP A 51 22.48 -7.45 -0.88
C ASP A 51 23.95 -7.17 -0.53
N SER A 52 24.84 -8.16 -0.70
CA SER A 52 26.27 -7.98 -0.45
C SER A 52 26.92 -6.94 -1.36
N ILE A 53 26.49 -6.86 -2.62
CA ILE A 53 27.02 -5.91 -3.62
C ILE A 53 26.15 -4.64 -3.77
N ALA A 54 25.04 -4.52 -3.04
CA ALA A 54 24.11 -3.40 -3.18
C ALA A 54 24.76 -2.03 -2.98
N SER A 55 25.74 -1.95 -2.06
CA SER A 55 26.48 -0.73 -1.73
C SER A 55 27.80 -0.59 -2.51
N GLU A 56 28.17 -1.56 -3.35
CA GLU A 56 29.38 -1.49 -4.16
C GLU A 56 29.18 -0.59 -5.37
N LYS A 57 30.21 0.18 -5.70
CA LYS A 57 30.22 1.05 -6.89
C LYS A 57 30.44 0.20 -8.13
N VAL A 58 29.39 0.01 -8.93
CA VAL A 58 29.42 -0.89 -10.10
C VAL A 58 29.49 -0.16 -11.44
N TRP A 59 29.09 1.14 -11.50
CA TRP A 59 29.04 1.90 -12.75
C TRP A 59 29.29 3.40 -12.53
N PHE A 60 30.34 3.98 -13.13
CA PHE A 60 30.69 5.41 -13.05
C PHE A 60 30.57 6.04 -11.66
N GLY A 61 30.83 5.26 -10.60
CA GLY A 61 30.73 5.71 -9.21
C GLY A 61 29.36 5.52 -8.57
N TYR A 62 28.37 5.07 -9.33
CA TYR A 62 27.05 4.68 -8.81
C TYR A 62 27.09 3.28 -8.21
N THR A 63 26.40 3.10 -7.10
CA THR A 63 26.19 1.80 -6.46
C THR A 63 25.18 0.97 -7.25
N LEU A 64 25.12 -0.35 -7.02
CA LEU A 64 24.10 -1.20 -7.66
C LEU A 64 22.68 -0.73 -7.32
N LYS A 65 22.46 -0.31 -6.08
CA LYS A 65 21.17 0.25 -5.64
C LYS A 65 20.80 1.50 -6.42
N GLU A 66 21.73 2.46 -6.56
CA GLU A 66 21.49 3.68 -7.36
C GLU A 66 21.29 3.39 -8.84
N CYS A 67 21.98 2.37 -9.39
CA CYS A 67 21.75 1.92 -10.75
C CYS A 67 20.34 1.38 -10.94
N ARG A 68 19.81 0.61 -9.99
CA ARG A 68 18.42 0.12 -10.00
C ARG A 68 17.38 1.23 -9.89
N GLU A 69 17.66 2.28 -9.12
CA GLU A 69 16.78 3.45 -9.01
C GLU A 69 16.73 4.27 -10.30
N LYS A 70 17.79 4.22 -11.10
CA LYS A 70 17.92 4.98 -12.37
C LYS A 70 17.63 4.15 -13.62
N GLU A 71 17.49 2.84 -13.49
CA GLU A 71 17.14 1.98 -14.64
C GLU A 71 15.75 2.31 -15.17
N ILE A 72 15.53 2.03 -16.45
CA ILE A 72 14.21 2.18 -17.05
C ILE A 72 13.27 1.14 -16.46
N ASN A 73 12.24 1.61 -15.74
CA ASN A 73 11.19 0.76 -15.24
C ASN A 73 10.33 0.24 -16.38
N LEU A 74 10.60 -0.99 -16.75
CA LEU A 74 9.71 -1.76 -17.62
C LEU A 74 8.51 -2.16 -16.79
N GLY A 75 7.30 -1.84 -17.25
CA GLY A 75 6.06 -2.21 -16.57
C GLY A 75 5.91 -3.72 -16.37
N LEU A 76 4.90 -4.14 -15.61
CA LEU A 76 4.58 -5.54 -15.32
C LEU A 76 4.51 -6.42 -16.57
N ASP A 77 4.04 -5.87 -17.69
CA ASP A 77 3.90 -6.59 -18.97
C ASP A 77 5.24 -6.99 -19.59
N LEU A 78 6.33 -6.27 -19.28
CA LEU A 78 7.66 -6.49 -19.86
C LEU A 78 8.66 -7.15 -18.92
N LYS A 79 8.59 -6.83 -17.63
CA LYS A 79 9.50 -7.40 -16.61
C LYS A 79 8.88 -8.57 -15.86
N GLY A 80 7.55 -8.76 -15.99
CA GLY A 80 6.79 -9.65 -15.14
C GLY A 80 6.57 -9.06 -13.75
N GLY A 81 5.89 -9.79 -12.90
CA GLY A 81 5.56 -9.39 -11.55
C GLY A 81 4.12 -9.73 -11.20
N MET A 82 3.69 -9.40 -10.00
CA MET A 82 2.30 -9.56 -9.59
C MET A 82 1.77 -8.24 -9.02
N ASN A 83 0.50 -7.99 -9.29
CA ASN A 83 -0.26 -6.94 -8.64
C ASN A 83 -1.07 -7.59 -7.52
N VAL A 84 -0.89 -7.12 -6.29
CA VAL A 84 -1.55 -7.67 -5.11
C VAL A 84 -2.41 -6.59 -4.48
N THR A 85 -3.73 -6.81 -4.45
CA THR A 85 -4.65 -5.96 -3.71
C THR A 85 -4.90 -6.59 -2.35
N MET A 86 -4.62 -5.86 -1.28
CA MET A 86 -4.94 -6.24 0.10
C MET A 86 -6.05 -5.35 0.64
N GLU A 87 -6.90 -5.90 1.49
CA GLU A 87 -7.99 -5.16 2.12
C GLU A 87 -7.84 -5.26 3.64
N VAL A 88 -7.95 -4.12 4.32
CA VAL A 88 -7.98 -4.08 5.77
C VAL A 88 -9.41 -4.41 6.22
N SER A 89 -9.56 -5.37 7.12
CA SER A 89 -10.87 -5.76 7.65
C SER A 89 -11.44 -4.67 8.57
N VAL A 90 -12.27 -3.80 8.01
CA VAL A 90 -12.97 -2.76 8.78
C VAL A 90 -13.88 -3.38 9.84
N LYS A 91 -14.46 -4.54 9.56
CA LYS A 91 -15.24 -5.32 10.51
C LYS A 91 -14.45 -5.67 11.77
N ASP A 92 -13.20 -6.13 11.60
CA ASP A 92 -12.38 -6.50 12.75
C ASP A 92 -11.95 -5.27 13.56
N ILE A 93 -11.71 -4.15 12.89
CA ILE A 93 -11.46 -2.87 13.57
C ILE A 93 -12.68 -2.48 14.41
N LEU A 94 -13.90 -2.53 13.85
CA LEU A 94 -15.12 -2.25 14.58
C LEU A 94 -15.31 -3.19 15.80
N ASN A 95 -14.97 -4.48 15.64
CA ASN A 95 -15.02 -5.44 16.75
C ASN A 95 -14.07 -5.05 17.88
N VAL A 96 -12.86 -4.61 17.56
CA VAL A 96 -11.91 -4.11 18.57
C VAL A 96 -12.42 -2.83 19.21
N LEU A 97 -12.83 -1.83 18.41
CA LEU A 97 -13.33 -0.55 18.92
C LEU A 97 -14.58 -0.69 19.80
N SER A 98 -15.45 -1.68 19.51
CA SER A 98 -16.62 -2.00 20.35
C SER A 98 -16.29 -2.82 21.59
N GLY A 99 -14.99 -3.15 21.83
CA GLY A 99 -14.58 -4.04 22.90
C GLY A 99 -15.14 -5.46 22.75
N HIS A 100 -15.26 -5.95 21.51
CA HIS A 100 -15.89 -7.23 21.16
C HIS A 100 -17.33 -7.34 21.68
N SER A 101 -18.11 -6.30 21.48
CA SER A 101 -19.50 -6.23 21.94
C SER A 101 -20.35 -7.38 21.37
N ASN A 102 -21.09 -8.05 22.25
CA ASN A 102 -22.08 -9.06 21.90
C ASN A 102 -23.52 -8.50 21.92
N ALA A 103 -23.70 -7.17 21.91
CA ALA A 103 -25.01 -6.56 21.86
C ALA A 103 -25.77 -7.02 20.59
N GLU A 104 -27.02 -7.41 20.77
CA GLU A 104 -27.82 -7.98 19.66
C GLU A 104 -27.92 -7.04 18.47
N ILE A 105 -28.15 -5.76 18.73
CA ILE A 105 -28.23 -4.72 17.68
C ILE A 105 -26.91 -4.57 16.93
N TYR A 106 -25.77 -4.67 17.62
CA TYR A 106 -24.44 -4.58 16.99
C TYR A 106 -24.18 -5.79 16.08
N THR A 107 -24.45 -7.00 16.59
CA THR A 107 -24.25 -8.24 15.83
C THR A 107 -25.17 -8.33 14.62
N GLN A 108 -26.41 -7.88 14.73
CA GLN A 108 -27.34 -7.78 13.60
C GLN A 108 -26.88 -6.73 12.58
N ALA A 109 -26.40 -5.55 13.02
CA ALA A 109 -25.89 -4.52 12.12
C ALA A 109 -24.67 -4.98 11.33
N ILE A 110 -23.73 -5.68 11.98
CA ILE A 110 -22.57 -6.31 11.31
C ILE A 110 -23.02 -7.34 10.26
N ALA A 111 -23.98 -8.22 10.62
CA ALA A 111 -24.48 -9.23 9.71
C ALA A 111 -25.19 -8.65 8.47
N GLU A 112 -25.97 -7.57 8.65
CA GLU A 112 -26.60 -6.88 7.54
C GLU A 112 -25.59 -6.10 6.68
N ALA A 113 -24.60 -5.44 7.30
CA ALA A 113 -23.50 -4.79 6.57
C ALA A 113 -22.70 -5.80 5.72
N ASP A 114 -22.39 -6.98 6.26
CA ASP A 114 -21.72 -8.07 5.53
C ASP A 114 -22.51 -8.52 4.29
N LYS A 115 -23.83 -8.59 4.38
CA LYS A 115 -24.70 -8.94 3.23
C LYS A 115 -24.71 -7.84 2.18
N LYS A 116 -24.85 -6.58 2.62
CA LYS A 116 -24.89 -5.42 1.73
C LYS A 116 -23.56 -5.20 1.02
N GLN A 117 -22.42 -5.39 1.71
CA GLN A 117 -21.10 -5.22 1.11
C GLN A 117 -20.87 -6.22 -0.04
N LYS A 118 -21.31 -7.46 0.11
CA LYS A 118 -21.22 -8.47 -0.96
C LYS A 118 -22.04 -8.11 -2.20
N ALA A 119 -23.10 -7.34 -2.03
CA ALA A 119 -24.02 -6.95 -3.10
C ALA A 119 -23.62 -5.63 -3.79
N SER A 120 -23.16 -4.62 -3.02
CA SER A 120 -22.97 -3.25 -3.53
C SER A 120 -21.49 -2.87 -3.70
N GLY A 121 -20.57 -3.44 -2.92
CA GLY A 121 -19.17 -3.02 -2.91
C GLY A 121 -18.94 -1.60 -2.32
N GLU A 122 -19.93 -1.04 -1.64
CA GLU A 122 -19.87 0.25 -0.97
C GLU A 122 -18.96 0.19 0.28
N ASP A 123 -18.63 1.38 0.82
CA ASP A 123 -17.84 1.49 2.03
C ASP A 123 -18.49 0.79 3.23
N TYR A 124 -17.74 -0.11 3.87
CA TYR A 124 -18.27 -0.94 4.96
C TYR A 124 -18.78 -0.13 6.15
N LEU A 125 -18.11 0.97 6.51
CA LEU A 125 -18.55 1.84 7.61
C LEU A 125 -19.92 2.47 7.32
N THR A 126 -20.11 2.93 6.11
CA THR A 126 -21.38 3.51 5.67
C THR A 126 -22.51 2.47 5.76
N LEU A 127 -22.26 1.27 5.23
CA LEU A 127 -23.21 0.16 5.30
C LEU A 127 -23.52 -0.27 6.75
N PHE A 128 -22.53 -0.28 7.62
CA PHE A 128 -22.70 -0.59 9.04
C PHE A 128 -23.57 0.46 9.74
N PHE A 129 -23.30 1.75 9.56
CA PHE A 129 -24.07 2.81 10.19
C PHE A 129 -25.52 2.83 9.70
N GLU A 130 -25.72 2.67 8.40
CA GLU A 130 -27.08 2.57 7.83
C GLU A 130 -27.85 1.36 8.39
N SER A 131 -27.17 0.21 8.46
CA SER A 131 -27.80 -1.01 8.99
C SER A 131 -28.15 -0.86 10.47
N PHE A 132 -27.28 -0.24 11.26
CA PHE A 132 -27.52 0.05 12.65
C PHE A 132 -28.76 0.94 12.87
N GLU A 133 -28.88 2.03 12.10
CA GLU A 133 -30.02 2.94 12.16
C GLU A 133 -31.30 2.33 11.60
N GLN A 134 -31.21 1.39 10.65
CA GLN A 134 -32.40 0.68 10.13
C GLN A 134 -32.98 -0.30 11.15
N ILE A 135 -32.14 -0.93 11.99
CA ILE A 135 -32.57 -1.87 13.02
C ILE A 135 -33.29 -1.14 14.17
N ASP A 136 -32.69 -0.07 14.67
CA ASP A 136 -33.30 0.77 15.70
C ASP A 136 -32.84 2.23 15.58
N LYS A 137 -33.76 3.11 15.16
CA LYS A 137 -33.48 4.54 15.01
C LYS A 137 -33.19 5.28 16.31
N ASN A 138 -33.57 4.72 17.44
CA ASN A 138 -33.37 5.31 18.77
C ASN A 138 -32.10 4.76 19.46
N ALA A 139 -31.46 3.76 18.89
CA ALA A 139 -30.28 3.17 19.48
C ALA A 139 -29.10 4.16 19.46
N LYS A 140 -28.36 4.16 20.56
CA LYS A 140 -27.19 5.00 20.71
C LYS A 140 -25.90 4.21 20.41
N LEU A 141 -25.14 4.64 19.41
CA LEU A 141 -23.81 4.11 19.13
C LEU A 141 -22.88 4.23 20.36
N ALA A 142 -23.04 5.32 21.13
CA ALA A 142 -22.27 5.54 22.35
C ALA A 142 -22.37 4.38 23.37
N SER A 143 -23.51 3.68 23.46
CA SER A 143 -23.67 2.54 24.36
C SER A 143 -22.78 1.34 24.00
N ILE A 144 -22.36 1.25 22.74
CA ILE A 144 -21.51 0.17 22.20
C ILE A 144 -20.05 0.61 22.15
N PHE A 145 -19.81 1.84 21.74
CA PHE A 145 -18.46 2.35 21.45
C PHE A 145 -17.85 3.19 22.58
N SER A 146 -18.52 3.33 23.75
CA SER A 146 -17.90 3.93 24.93
C SER A 146 -17.03 2.91 25.66
N THR A 147 -15.98 2.46 24.99
CA THR A 147 -15.07 1.40 25.44
C THR A 147 -13.76 1.97 25.97
N ALA A 148 -12.92 1.11 26.54
CA ALA A 148 -11.57 1.49 26.99
C ALA A 148 -10.71 1.98 25.82
N GLU A 149 -10.89 1.42 24.62
CA GLU A 149 -10.17 1.77 23.39
C GLU A 149 -10.48 3.21 22.94
N LEU A 150 -11.73 3.65 23.13
CA LEU A 150 -12.19 4.99 22.77
C LEU A 150 -12.35 5.93 23.97
N LYS A 151 -11.68 5.60 25.09
CA LYS A 151 -11.73 6.39 26.31
C LYS A 151 -11.27 7.84 26.08
N GLY A 152 -12.14 8.78 26.43
CA GLY A 152 -11.91 10.20 26.25
C GLY A 152 -12.24 10.75 24.85
N LYS A 153 -12.59 9.87 23.88
CA LYS A 153 -13.04 10.25 22.54
C LYS A 153 -14.56 10.11 22.38
N VAL A 154 -15.14 9.09 23.01
CA VAL A 154 -16.59 8.84 23.00
C VAL A 154 -17.12 8.90 24.43
N ALA A 155 -17.99 9.88 24.71
CA ALA A 155 -18.74 9.99 25.96
C ALA A 155 -20.03 9.16 25.87
N LEU A 156 -20.55 8.68 27.00
CA LEU A 156 -21.79 7.88 27.06
C LEU A 156 -23.04 8.63 26.54
N ASP A 157 -23.01 9.96 26.60
CA ASP A 157 -24.07 10.85 26.14
C ASP A 157 -23.81 11.44 24.73
N ALA A 158 -22.72 11.03 24.08
CA ALA A 158 -22.37 11.49 22.75
C ALA A 158 -23.46 11.21 21.71
N SER A 159 -23.64 12.12 20.77
CA SER A 159 -24.57 11.91 19.65
C SER A 159 -24.07 10.82 18.71
N ASN A 160 -24.98 10.17 17.99
CA ASN A 160 -24.59 9.19 16.99
C ASN A 160 -23.65 9.78 15.92
N GLU A 161 -23.85 11.04 15.52
CA GLU A 161 -23.01 11.71 14.52
C GLU A 161 -21.58 11.95 15.04
N ASP A 162 -21.41 12.33 16.31
CA ASP A 162 -20.10 12.48 16.92
C ASP A 162 -19.38 11.13 17.01
N VAL A 163 -20.10 10.08 17.41
CA VAL A 163 -19.53 8.72 17.48
C VAL A 163 -19.13 8.21 16.09
N LYS A 164 -19.97 8.40 15.07
CA LYS A 164 -19.65 8.06 13.68
C LYS A 164 -18.37 8.72 13.21
N LYS A 165 -18.18 10.01 13.53
CA LYS A 165 -16.99 10.77 13.18
C LYS A 165 -15.73 10.16 13.84
N VAL A 166 -15.80 9.91 15.14
CA VAL A 166 -14.68 9.29 15.89
C VAL A 166 -14.34 7.91 15.31
N ILE A 167 -15.35 7.07 15.05
CA ILE A 167 -15.11 5.73 14.46
C ILE A 167 -14.44 5.85 13.09
N ARG A 168 -14.86 6.78 12.24
CA ARG A 168 -14.23 7.00 10.93
C ARG A 168 -12.77 7.41 11.07
N GLU A 169 -12.45 8.33 11.96
CA GLU A 169 -11.08 8.76 12.24
C GLU A 169 -10.21 7.60 12.75
N GLU A 170 -10.73 6.76 13.64
CA GLU A 170 -10.00 5.59 14.15
C GLU A 170 -9.75 4.53 13.07
N VAL A 171 -10.77 4.25 12.25
CA VAL A 171 -10.63 3.29 11.16
C VAL A 171 -9.63 3.79 10.11
N GLU A 172 -9.69 5.07 9.74
CA GLU A 172 -8.73 5.67 8.82
C GLU A 172 -7.30 5.62 9.40
N GLY A 173 -7.14 5.95 10.67
CA GLY A 173 -5.86 5.83 11.38
C GLY A 173 -5.33 4.39 11.39
N ALA A 174 -6.19 3.40 11.59
CA ALA A 174 -5.81 1.98 11.56
C ALA A 174 -5.37 1.53 10.16
N ILE A 175 -6.07 2.00 9.11
CA ILE A 175 -5.71 1.75 7.70
C ILE A 175 -4.36 2.38 7.38
N ASP A 176 -4.13 3.63 7.79
CA ASP A 176 -2.86 4.34 7.58
C ASP A 176 -1.70 3.66 8.30
N ASN A 177 -1.91 3.19 9.51
CA ASN A 177 -0.92 2.43 10.25
C ASN A 177 -0.59 1.11 9.53
N SER A 178 -1.60 0.38 9.07
CA SER A 178 -1.44 -0.85 8.30
C SER A 178 -0.66 -0.61 7.00
N PHE A 179 -0.96 0.47 6.29
CA PHE A 179 -0.23 0.89 5.10
C PHE A 179 1.25 1.15 5.40
N ASN A 180 1.55 1.90 6.45
CA ASN A 180 2.93 2.22 6.85
C ASN A 180 3.71 0.96 7.27
N VAL A 181 3.06 0.03 7.99
CA VAL A 181 3.67 -1.27 8.36
C VAL A 181 3.98 -2.09 7.12
N LEU A 182 3.05 -2.20 6.17
CA LEU A 182 3.25 -2.92 4.91
C LEU A 182 4.39 -2.30 4.11
N ARG A 183 4.39 -0.98 3.93
CA ARG A 183 5.47 -0.26 3.25
C ARG A 183 6.82 -0.54 3.88
N THR A 184 6.93 -0.41 5.20
CA THR A 184 8.18 -0.68 5.92
C THR A 184 8.66 -2.13 5.74
N ARG A 185 7.73 -3.09 5.70
CA ARG A 185 8.07 -4.50 5.46
C ARG A 185 8.57 -4.72 4.05
N ILE A 186 7.89 -4.15 3.06
CA ILE A 186 8.28 -4.26 1.65
C ILE A 186 9.64 -3.62 1.41
N ASP A 187 9.89 -2.43 1.99
CA ASP A 187 11.20 -1.76 1.92
C ASP A 187 12.34 -2.62 2.51
N ARG A 188 12.06 -3.38 3.57
CA ARG A 188 13.04 -4.31 4.17
C ARG A 188 13.39 -5.50 3.28
N PHE A 189 12.50 -5.91 2.38
CA PHE A 189 12.80 -6.95 1.41
C PHE A 189 13.67 -6.45 0.24
N GLY A 190 14.08 -5.19 0.24
CA GLY A 190 14.96 -4.64 -0.79
C GLY A 190 14.27 -4.54 -2.16
N VAL A 191 12.95 -4.56 -2.21
CA VAL A 191 12.21 -4.37 -3.46
C VAL A 191 12.46 -2.96 -3.97
N VAL A 192 13.05 -2.86 -5.15
CA VAL A 192 13.36 -1.58 -5.77
C VAL A 192 12.08 -0.99 -6.35
N GLN A 193 11.73 0.21 -5.90
CA GLN A 193 10.58 1.00 -6.37
C GLN A 193 9.22 0.26 -6.31
N PRO A 194 8.80 -0.26 -5.15
CA PRO A 194 7.47 -0.81 -5.04
C PRO A 194 6.45 0.31 -5.24
N ASN A 195 5.46 0.09 -6.11
CA ASN A 195 4.34 1.01 -6.25
C ASN A 195 3.25 0.59 -5.27
N ILE A 196 3.21 1.23 -4.11
CA ILE A 196 2.22 0.93 -3.07
C ILE A 196 1.26 2.12 -3.00
N GLN A 197 -0.02 1.87 -3.24
CA GLN A 197 -1.06 2.89 -3.26
C GLN A 197 -2.20 2.51 -2.32
N LYS A 198 -2.68 3.51 -1.57
CA LYS A 198 -3.92 3.41 -0.81
C LYS A 198 -5.08 3.81 -1.72
N LEU A 199 -6.03 2.91 -1.94
CA LEU A 199 -7.25 3.21 -2.67
C LEU A 199 -8.20 3.96 -1.73
N ALA A 200 -8.52 5.21 -2.10
CA ALA A 200 -9.39 6.05 -1.29
C ALA A 200 -10.74 5.38 -1.01
N GLN A 201 -11.24 5.51 0.22
CA GLN A 201 -12.57 5.11 0.68
C GLN A 201 -12.87 3.60 0.78
N THR A 202 -11.95 2.69 0.44
CA THR A 202 -12.26 1.25 0.44
C THR A 202 -11.45 0.43 1.44
N GLY A 203 -10.51 1.03 2.16
CA GLY A 203 -9.58 0.27 3.03
C GLY A 203 -8.65 -0.67 2.27
N ARG A 204 -8.55 -0.52 0.94
CA ARG A 204 -7.72 -1.33 0.06
C ARG A 204 -6.37 -0.70 -0.18
N ILE A 205 -5.35 -1.55 -0.25
CA ILE A 205 -3.94 -1.20 -0.53
C ILE A 205 -3.51 -2.03 -1.74
N LEU A 206 -3.01 -1.34 -2.75
CA LEU A 206 -2.54 -1.91 -4.01
C LEU A 206 -1.01 -1.80 -4.07
#